data_5d10a0c7cf0ed514ba7407b75f35a95d
#
_entry.id   5d10a0c7cf0ed514ba7407b75f35a95d
#
_cell.length_a   1.000
_cell.length_b   1.000
_cell.length_c   1.000
_cell.angle_alpha   90.00
_cell.angle_beta   90.00
_cell.angle_gamma   90.00
#
_symmetry.space_group_name_H-M   'P 1'
#
loop_
_entity.id
_entity.type
_entity.pdbx_description
1 polymer ?
#
loop_
_entity_poly.entity_id
_entity_poly.type
_entity_poly.pdbx_seq_one_letter_code
_entity_poly.pdbx_strand_id
1 'polypeptide(L)'
;MSKDQQEMIAVMLREARDEVKKHYYDATLHGLDWDALYKQYTGSLAKARNLGEGYRVVAAYLEELKDSHTYFMPPWSPIHLDYGFRYALVGDTCYITQLRPGSDAASKLQIGDQVVKMSGFTVNRGDFHDIQYYFNLLAPQTAVRFELLSPAGEARQEFVNTRVVSRKLILDLNNGVDLWEFEHMGEEEALAARSRIVEIGDAAIWKLKEFNLDSDQIDRAFGIVHKRKTLILDLRGNPGGTIESLKWMVAGLFDHDVKIGDRAGKKEKKPVIAKHSGRPFEGKLIVLVDAASGSCSELLARIVQIEHRGTVIGDKTAAEVMEAKFYSETQGADAKIYYGFSVTDANLIMSDGQNLEKTGVTPDELLLPTAADLAAGRDSVLAHAAELAGIKLDPEAAGKLFPYEWQPL
;
A
#
# COMPACT_ATOMS: atom_id res chain seq x y z
N MET A 1 -10.59 -25.61 16.01
CA MET A 1 -10.45 -25.88 14.58
C MET A 1 -10.75 -27.35 14.31
N SER A 2 -11.55 -27.68 13.27
CA SER A 2 -11.80 -29.08 12.91
C SER A 2 -10.53 -29.75 12.33
N LYS A 3 -10.52 -31.10 12.27
CA LYS A 3 -9.40 -31.82 11.68
C LYS A 3 -9.23 -31.51 10.20
N ASP A 4 -10.33 -31.41 9.45
CA ASP A 4 -10.32 -31.08 8.02
C ASP A 4 -9.78 -29.67 7.77
N GLN A 5 -10.17 -28.67 8.61
CA GLN A 5 -9.62 -27.32 8.55
C GLN A 5 -8.12 -27.30 8.85
N GLN A 6 -7.67 -28.11 9.79
CA GLN A 6 -6.25 -28.20 10.12
C GLN A 6 -5.44 -28.83 8.98
N GLU A 7 -5.96 -29.88 8.36
CA GLU A 7 -5.36 -30.51 7.18
C GLU A 7 -5.31 -29.55 5.98
N MET A 8 -6.38 -28.79 5.76
CA MET A 8 -6.43 -27.76 4.72
C MET A 8 -5.31 -26.70 4.89
N ILE A 9 -5.15 -26.16 6.11
CA ILE A 9 -4.11 -25.16 6.36
C ILE A 9 -2.71 -25.78 6.32
N ALA A 10 -2.56 -27.05 6.70
CA ALA A 10 -1.28 -27.76 6.58
C ALA A 10 -0.84 -27.89 5.11
N VAL A 11 -1.79 -28.06 4.18
CA VAL A 11 -1.51 -28.02 2.74
C VAL A 11 -1.05 -26.61 2.35
N MET A 12 -1.74 -25.55 2.76
CA MET A 12 -1.34 -24.14 2.48
C MET A 12 0.08 -23.87 3.00
N LEU A 13 0.41 -24.29 4.22
CA LEU A 13 1.75 -24.10 4.78
C LEU A 13 2.84 -24.86 3.97
N ARG A 14 2.52 -26.06 3.46
CA ARG A 14 3.43 -26.81 2.61
C ARG A 14 3.65 -26.12 1.27
N GLU A 15 2.59 -25.65 0.64
CA GLU A 15 2.65 -24.94 -0.64
C GLU A 15 3.40 -23.61 -0.49
N ALA A 16 3.17 -22.85 0.58
CA ALA A 16 3.97 -21.66 0.91
C ALA A 16 5.49 -21.99 0.93
N ARG A 17 5.88 -23.09 1.58
CA ARG A 17 7.27 -23.56 1.58
C ARG A 17 7.78 -23.82 0.17
N ASP A 18 6.99 -24.54 -0.63
CA ASP A 18 7.40 -25.02 -1.94
C ASP A 18 7.47 -23.87 -2.97
N GLU A 19 6.52 -22.93 -2.93
CA GLU A 19 6.51 -21.74 -3.79
C GLU A 19 7.69 -20.81 -3.50
N VAL A 20 8.01 -20.58 -2.22
CA VAL A 20 9.21 -19.81 -1.84
C VAL A 20 10.49 -20.49 -2.34
N LYS A 21 10.66 -21.80 -2.09
CA LYS A 21 11.84 -22.55 -2.59
C LYS A 21 12.01 -22.43 -4.10
N LYS A 22 10.91 -22.43 -4.82
CA LYS A 22 10.91 -22.42 -6.29
C LYS A 22 11.17 -21.02 -6.84
N HIS A 23 10.57 -19.99 -6.28
CA HIS A 23 10.43 -18.69 -6.90
C HIS A 23 11.17 -17.55 -6.22
N TYR A 24 11.46 -17.63 -4.93
CA TYR A 24 12.12 -16.55 -4.20
C TYR A 24 13.44 -16.13 -4.85
N TYR A 25 13.68 -14.83 -4.92
CA TYR A 25 14.80 -14.25 -5.67
C TYR A 25 16.18 -14.62 -5.10
N ASP A 26 16.31 -14.73 -3.77
CA ASP A 26 17.53 -15.16 -3.12
C ASP A 26 17.51 -16.68 -2.91
N ALA A 27 18.36 -17.39 -3.67
CA ALA A 27 18.46 -18.84 -3.59
C ALA A 27 18.93 -19.35 -2.22
N THR A 28 19.57 -18.49 -1.42
CA THR A 28 20.04 -18.82 -0.06
C THR A 28 18.99 -18.56 1.01
N LEU A 29 17.85 -17.93 0.64
CA LEU A 29 16.78 -17.52 1.57
C LEU A 29 17.34 -16.73 2.76
N HIS A 30 18.25 -15.80 2.50
CA HIS A 30 18.98 -15.04 3.53
C HIS A 30 19.73 -15.89 4.56
N GLY A 31 20.10 -17.13 4.20
CA GLY A 31 20.77 -18.08 5.09
C GLY A 31 19.83 -18.82 6.06
N LEU A 32 18.52 -18.69 5.89
CA LEU A 32 17.53 -19.37 6.74
C LEU A 32 17.49 -20.89 6.45
N ASP A 33 17.42 -21.70 7.50
CA ASP A 33 17.04 -23.11 7.36
C ASP A 33 15.53 -23.23 7.19
N TRP A 34 15.09 -23.08 5.93
CA TRP A 34 13.69 -23.03 5.55
C TRP A 34 12.91 -24.29 5.90
N ASP A 35 13.55 -25.47 5.90
CA ASP A 35 12.92 -26.73 6.28
C ASP A 35 12.84 -26.91 7.81
N ALA A 36 13.79 -26.40 8.57
CA ALA A 36 13.69 -26.35 10.01
C ALA A 36 12.56 -25.41 10.46
N LEU A 37 12.45 -24.22 9.85
CA LEU A 37 11.34 -23.29 10.09
C LEU A 37 10.00 -23.94 9.74
N TYR A 38 9.88 -24.61 8.59
CA TYR A 38 8.66 -25.34 8.23
C TYR A 38 8.21 -26.34 9.30
N LYS A 39 9.15 -27.13 9.86
CA LYS A 39 8.85 -28.05 10.97
C LYS A 39 8.36 -27.32 12.23
N GLN A 40 8.99 -26.20 12.58
CA GLN A 40 8.60 -25.37 13.70
C GLN A 40 7.15 -24.85 13.53
N TYR A 41 6.84 -24.27 12.35
CA TYR A 41 5.52 -23.72 12.06
C TYR A 41 4.44 -24.80 11.89
N THR A 42 4.79 -26.01 11.43
CA THR A 42 3.89 -27.18 11.48
C THR A 42 3.52 -27.52 12.93
N GLY A 43 4.47 -27.46 13.87
CA GLY A 43 4.21 -27.62 15.30
C GLY A 43 3.34 -26.51 15.91
N SER A 44 3.45 -25.29 15.40
CA SER A 44 2.61 -24.15 15.79
C SER A 44 1.18 -24.30 15.25
N LEU A 45 1.02 -24.76 14.01
CA LEU A 45 -0.28 -25.02 13.40
C LEU A 45 -1.08 -26.08 14.17
N ALA A 46 -0.42 -27.12 14.70
CA ALA A 46 -1.07 -28.13 15.52
C ALA A 46 -1.74 -27.56 16.79
N LYS A 47 -1.34 -26.37 17.25
CA LYS A 47 -1.89 -25.68 18.42
C LYS A 47 -2.95 -24.63 18.07
N ALA A 48 -3.16 -24.33 16.79
CA ALA A 48 -4.13 -23.35 16.35
C ALA A 48 -5.58 -23.78 16.66
N ARG A 49 -6.36 -22.88 17.24
CA ARG A 49 -7.72 -23.14 17.74
C ARG A 49 -8.81 -22.82 16.74
N ASN A 50 -8.53 -21.95 15.78
CA ASN A 50 -9.46 -21.49 14.75
C ASN A 50 -8.72 -21.17 13.43
N LEU A 51 -9.48 -20.90 12.36
CA LEU A 51 -8.93 -20.61 11.03
C LEU A 51 -8.00 -19.40 11.02
N GLY A 52 -8.37 -18.31 11.67
CA GLY A 52 -7.56 -17.10 11.74
C GLY A 52 -6.20 -17.32 12.42
N GLU A 53 -6.14 -18.14 13.49
CA GLU A 53 -4.88 -18.57 14.09
C GLU A 53 -4.05 -19.43 13.14
N GLY A 54 -4.71 -20.31 12.36
CA GLY A 54 -4.05 -21.12 11.35
C GLY A 54 -3.48 -20.29 10.21
N TYR A 55 -4.23 -19.33 9.69
CA TYR A 55 -3.76 -18.40 8.64
C TYR A 55 -2.58 -17.55 9.11
N ARG A 56 -2.62 -17.09 10.37
CA ARG A 56 -1.47 -16.39 10.96
C ARG A 56 -0.20 -17.24 11.02
N VAL A 57 -0.32 -18.53 11.23
CA VAL A 57 0.84 -19.45 11.21
C VAL A 57 1.46 -19.50 9.82
N VAL A 58 0.64 -19.54 8.76
CA VAL A 58 1.14 -19.52 7.37
C VAL A 58 1.79 -18.18 7.05
N ALA A 59 1.13 -17.08 7.43
CA ALA A 59 1.67 -15.73 7.23
C ALA A 59 3.00 -15.54 7.97
N ALA A 60 3.05 -15.86 9.27
CA ALA A 60 4.25 -15.73 10.08
C ALA A 60 5.44 -16.59 9.58
N TYR A 61 5.15 -17.73 8.93
CA TYR A 61 6.19 -18.52 8.28
C TYR A 61 6.82 -17.76 7.09
N LEU A 62 6.02 -17.06 6.29
CA LEU A 62 6.51 -16.25 5.16
C LEU A 62 7.24 -14.99 5.64
N GLU A 63 6.77 -14.37 6.72
CA GLU A 63 7.38 -13.18 7.35
C GLU A 63 8.81 -13.43 7.85
N GLU A 64 9.24 -14.68 8.04
CA GLU A 64 10.64 -15.01 8.37
C GLU A 64 11.63 -14.53 7.27
N LEU A 65 11.17 -14.39 6.03
CA LEU A 65 11.96 -13.83 4.92
C LEU A 65 12.22 -12.33 5.10
N LYS A 66 11.39 -11.66 5.87
CA LYS A 66 11.50 -10.23 6.21
C LYS A 66 11.60 -9.33 4.98
N ASP A 67 10.83 -9.59 3.95
CA ASP A 67 10.60 -8.68 2.83
C ASP A 67 9.13 -8.24 2.77
N SER A 68 8.88 -7.11 2.11
CA SER A 68 7.56 -6.48 2.09
C SER A 68 6.56 -7.13 1.12
N HIS A 69 7.03 -7.95 0.18
CA HIS A 69 6.22 -8.46 -0.93
C HIS A 69 5.97 -9.98 -0.87
N THR A 70 6.59 -10.70 0.09
CA THR A 70 6.30 -12.13 0.30
C THR A 70 5.27 -12.28 1.41
N TYR A 71 4.03 -12.61 1.03
CA TYR A 71 2.93 -12.76 1.99
C TYR A 71 1.91 -13.81 1.53
N PHE A 72 1.06 -14.22 2.45
CA PHE A 72 -0.02 -15.16 2.24
C PHE A 72 -1.35 -14.43 2.02
N MET A 73 -2.07 -14.78 0.95
CA MET A 73 -3.45 -14.38 0.73
C MET A 73 -4.37 -15.52 1.19
N PRO A 74 -5.06 -15.37 2.33
CA PRO A 74 -5.94 -16.42 2.84
C PRO A 74 -7.18 -16.58 1.96
N PRO A 75 -7.92 -17.70 2.11
CA PRO A 75 -9.18 -17.88 1.41
C PRO A 75 -10.16 -16.74 1.63
N TRP A 76 -10.84 -16.39 0.55
CA TRP A 76 -11.86 -15.35 0.58
C TRP A 76 -12.97 -15.65 1.62
N SER A 77 -13.42 -14.59 2.30
CA SER A 77 -14.55 -14.64 3.22
C SER A 77 -15.78 -13.95 2.61
N PRO A 78 -16.97 -14.58 2.61
CA PRO A 78 -18.21 -13.92 2.19
C PRO A 78 -18.64 -12.79 3.12
N ILE A 79 -17.95 -12.64 4.23
CA ILE A 79 -18.19 -11.61 5.24
C ILE A 79 -17.06 -10.59 5.15
N HIS A 80 -17.42 -9.34 4.86
CA HIS A 80 -16.55 -8.18 4.96
C HIS A 80 -16.88 -7.38 6.21
N LEU A 81 -15.87 -6.87 6.88
CA LEU A 81 -16.05 -6.01 8.06
C LEU A 81 -15.75 -4.56 7.69
N ASP A 82 -16.78 -3.71 7.71
CA ASP A 82 -16.57 -2.27 7.63
C ASP A 82 -16.29 -1.71 9.02
N TYR A 83 -15.06 -1.28 9.21
CA TYR A 83 -14.60 -0.69 10.47
C TYR A 83 -15.16 0.71 10.72
N GLY A 84 -15.61 1.41 9.68
CA GLY A 84 -16.14 2.77 9.77
C GLY A 84 -15.10 3.85 10.07
N PHE A 85 -13.82 3.52 10.03
CA PHE A 85 -12.70 4.46 10.18
C PHE A 85 -11.55 4.12 9.24
N ARG A 86 -10.71 5.12 8.97
CA ARG A 86 -9.39 4.94 8.40
C ARG A 86 -8.34 5.55 9.28
N TYR A 87 -7.15 5.00 9.22
CA TYR A 87 -5.99 5.46 9.98
C TYR A 87 -4.75 5.45 9.08
N ALA A 88 -3.81 6.33 9.37
CA ALA A 88 -2.57 6.45 8.62
C ALA A 88 -1.41 6.87 9.54
N LEU A 89 -0.19 6.57 9.11
CA LEU A 89 1.01 7.07 9.74
C LEU A 89 1.30 8.51 9.28
N VAL A 90 1.74 9.32 10.24
CA VAL A 90 2.37 10.62 10.04
C VAL A 90 3.62 10.64 10.91
N GLY A 91 4.79 10.65 10.29
CA GLY A 91 6.02 10.30 11.00
C GLY A 91 5.92 8.88 11.57
N ASP A 92 6.28 8.73 12.84
CA ASP A 92 6.20 7.44 13.55
C ASP A 92 4.87 7.24 14.30
N THR A 93 3.91 8.14 14.11
CA THR A 93 2.65 8.16 14.86
C THR A 93 1.47 7.83 13.95
N CYS A 94 0.58 6.98 14.44
CA CYS A 94 -0.66 6.64 13.74
C CYS A 94 -1.81 7.54 14.18
N TYR A 95 -2.60 8.03 13.24
CA TYR A 95 -3.76 8.89 13.49
C TYR A 95 -5.02 8.37 12.79
N ILE A 96 -6.18 8.58 13.41
CA ILE A 96 -7.47 8.45 12.73
C ILE A 96 -7.58 9.58 11.69
N THR A 97 -7.77 9.22 10.44
CA THR A 97 -7.77 10.17 9.32
C THR A 97 -9.13 10.36 8.66
N GLN A 98 -9.99 9.33 8.72
CA GLN A 98 -11.33 9.38 8.15
C GLN A 98 -12.33 8.63 9.05
N LEU A 99 -13.55 9.10 9.10
CA LEU A 99 -14.66 8.47 9.82
C LEU A 99 -15.89 8.39 8.91
N ARG A 100 -16.47 7.20 8.78
CA ARG A 100 -17.68 6.98 7.99
C ARG A 100 -18.88 7.58 8.72
N PRO A 101 -19.63 8.49 8.11
CA PRO A 101 -20.84 9.04 8.75
C PRO A 101 -21.82 7.95 9.15
N GLY A 102 -22.34 8.04 10.38
CA GLY A 102 -23.31 7.09 10.93
C GLY A 102 -22.74 5.75 11.39
N SER A 103 -21.42 5.54 11.35
CA SER A 103 -20.76 4.36 11.93
C SER A 103 -20.60 4.48 13.44
N ASP A 104 -20.40 3.35 14.12
CA ASP A 104 -20.03 3.32 15.54
C ASP A 104 -18.72 4.08 15.80
N ALA A 105 -17.77 3.95 14.86
CA ALA A 105 -16.51 4.69 14.88
C ALA A 105 -16.73 6.22 14.91
N ALA A 106 -17.63 6.75 14.07
CA ALA A 106 -17.91 8.18 14.00
C ALA A 106 -18.53 8.72 15.30
N SER A 107 -19.15 7.87 16.12
CA SER A 107 -19.72 8.25 17.41
C SER A 107 -18.70 8.25 18.57
N LYS A 108 -17.53 7.62 18.39
CA LYS A 108 -16.55 7.35 19.47
C LYS A 108 -15.16 7.91 19.19
N LEU A 109 -14.77 8.00 17.91
CA LEU A 109 -13.47 8.48 17.49
C LEU A 109 -13.57 9.91 16.94
N GLN A 110 -12.43 10.58 16.87
CA GLN A 110 -12.27 11.89 16.24
C GLN A 110 -11.14 11.81 15.19
N ILE A 111 -11.30 12.52 14.08
CA ILE A 111 -10.19 12.70 13.14
C ILE A 111 -9.08 13.46 13.87
N GLY A 112 -7.84 12.99 13.74
CA GLY A 112 -6.67 13.50 14.46
C GLY A 112 -6.44 12.81 15.82
N ASP A 113 -7.28 11.85 16.26
CA ASP A 113 -6.93 10.99 17.37
C ASP A 113 -5.66 10.20 17.04
N GLN A 114 -4.67 10.26 17.93
CA GLN A 114 -3.50 9.39 17.87
C GLN A 114 -3.88 8.00 18.37
N VAL A 115 -3.60 6.98 17.55
CA VAL A 115 -3.78 5.57 17.91
C VAL A 115 -2.52 5.07 18.59
N VAL A 116 -2.55 4.90 19.90
CA VAL A 116 -1.45 4.35 20.69
C VAL A 116 -1.45 2.82 20.60
N LYS A 117 -2.64 2.23 20.82
CA LYS A 117 -2.83 0.78 20.65
C LYS A 117 -4.15 0.47 19.98
N MET A 118 -4.14 -0.62 19.19
CA MET A 118 -5.31 -1.22 18.57
C MET A 118 -5.39 -2.71 18.95
N SER A 119 -6.44 -3.08 19.69
CA SER A 119 -6.67 -4.43 20.25
C SER A 119 -5.44 -5.03 20.96
N GLY A 120 -4.67 -4.19 21.66
CA GLY A 120 -3.48 -4.59 22.42
C GLY A 120 -2.16 -4.47 21.66
N PHE A 121 -2.18 -4.31 20.33
CA PHE A 121 -0.98 -4.05 19.53
C PHE A 121 -0.60 -2.57 19.64
N THR A 122 0.65 -2.28 19.97
CA THR A 122 1.19 -0.92 19.86
C THR A 122 1.33 -0.55 18.38
N VAL A 123 0.80 0.60 17.99
CA VAL A 123 0.82 1.02 16.59
C VAL A 123 1.96 2.01 16.38
N ASN A 124 2.96 1.60 15.62
CA ASN A 124 4.13 2.40 15.23
C ASN A 124 4.51 2.07 13.79
N ARG A 125 5.46 2.82 13.21
CA ARG A 125 5.86 2.64 11.80
C ARG A 125 6.38 1.23 11.50
N GLY A 126 7.11 0.61 12.43
CA GLY A 126 7.70 -0.71 12.21
C GLY A 126 6.67 -1.84 12.10
N ASP A 127 5.55 -1.73 12.84
CA ASP A 127 4.53 -2.77 12.94
C ASP A 127 3.25 -2.43 12.15
N PHE A 128 3.18 -1.25 11.51
CA PHE A 128 1.95 -0.73 10.91
C PHE A 128 1.41 -1.61 9.80
N HIS A 129 2.27 -2.05 8.88
CA HIS A 129 1.89 -2.92 7.78
C HIS A 129 1.35 -4.27 8.31
N ASP A 130 2.05 -4.90 9.24
CA ASP A 130 1.66 -6.18 9.84
C ASP A 130 0.32 -6.08 10.58
N ILE A 131 0.09 -4.95 11.28
CA ILE A 131 -1.19 -4.65 11.94
C ILE A 131 -2.31 -4.52 10.91
N GLN A 132 -2.09 -3.77 9.82
CA GLN A 132 -3.08 -3.64 8.75
C GLN A 132 -3.37 -4.99 8.09
N TYR A 133 -2.35 -5.75 7.75
CA TYR A 133 -2.48 -7.08 7.17
C TYR A 133 -3.26 -8.03 8.10
N TYR A 134 -2.94 -8.01 9.40
CA TYR A 134 -3.64 -8.82 10.39
C TYR A 134 -5.13 -8.48 10.47
N PHE A 135 -5.48 -7.21 10.64
CA PHE A 135 -6.87 -6.80 10.84
C PHE A 135 -7.71 -6.83 9.56
N ASN A 136 -7.10 -6.59 8.40
CA ASN A 136 -7.86 -6.57 7.15
C ASN A 136 -8.02 -7.96 6.52
N LEU A 137 -7.01 -8.84 6.65
CA LEU A 137 -6.97 -10.10 5.91
C LEU A 137 -6.93 -11.35 6.79
N LEU A 138 -6.03 -11.42 7.79
CA LEU A 138 -5.80 -12.68 8.51
C LEU A 138 -6.86 -12.95 9.58
N ALA A 139 -7.25 -11.94 10.33
CA ALA A 139 -8.19 -12.07 11.45
C ALA A 139 -9.02 -10.78 11.65
N PRO A 140 -9.91 -10.43 10.70
CA PRO A 140 -10.81 -9.30 10.85
C PRO A 140 -11.62 -9.38 12.15
N GLN A 141 -11.77 -8.26 12.86
CA GLN A 141 -12.36 -8.18 14.18
C GLN A 141 -13.74 -7.52 14.13
N THR A 142 -14.75 -8.13 14.74
CA THR A 142 -16.11 -7.54 14.86
C THR A 142 -16.15 -6.36 15.82
N ALA A 143 -15.11 -6.16 16.60
CA ALA A 143 -14.92 -5.01 17.46
C ALA A 143 -13.43 -4.74 17.69
N VAL A 144 -13.04 -3.48 17.79
CA VAL A 144 -11.65 -3.03 17.99
C VAL A 144 -11.59 -2.18 19.26
N ARG A 145 -10.66 -2.53 20.17
CA ARG A 145 -10.35 -1.72 21.34
C ARG A 145 -9.20 -0.77 21.02
N PHE A 146 -9.40 0.50 21.29
CA PHE A 146 -8.39 1.54 21.12
C PHE A 146 -7.87 2.07 22.45
N GLU A 147 -6.58 2.38 22.49
CA GLU A 147 -5.99 3.34 23.42
C GLU A 147 -5.58 4.56 22.58
N LEU A 148 -6.12 5.72 22.89
CA LEU A 148 -6.03 6.93 22.08
C LEU A 148 -5.49 8.12 22.88
N LEU A 149 -4.87 9.07 22.16
CA LEU A 149 -4.68 10.45 22.62
C LEU A 149 -5.50 11.36 21.70
N SER A 150 -6.35 12.21 22.28
CA SER A 150 -7.09 13.21 21.51
C SER A 150 -6.14 14.24 20.87
N PRO A 151 -6.57 15.04 19.88
CA PRO A 151 -5.77 16.16 19.37
C PRO A 151 -5.34 17.16 20.44
N ALA A 152 -6.02 17.19 21.59
CA ALA A 152 -5.65 17.98 22.76
C ALA A 152 -4.69 17.26 23.73
N GLY A 153 -4.32 16.00 23.45
CA GLY A 153 -3.42 15.18 24.27
C GLY A 153 -4.09 14.42 25.41
N GLU A 154 -5.42 14.36 25.44
CA GLU A 154 -6.16 13.64 26.48
C GLU A 154 -6.21 12.14 26.16
N ALA A 155 -5.76 11.31 27.12
CA ALA A 155 -5.81 9.86 26.99
C ALA A 155 -7.22 9.31 27.22
N ARG A 156 -7.67 8.39 26.35
CA ARG A 156 -8.92 7.66 26.51
C ARG A 156 -8.86 6.27 25.91
N GLN A 157 -9.80 5.43 26.29
CA GLN A 157 -10.01 4.12 25.67
C GLN A 157 -11.39 4.09 25.04
N GLU A 158 -11.46 3.49 23.85
CA GLU A 158 -12.71 3.30 23.13
C GLU A 158 -12.84 1.86 22.65
N PHE A 159 -14.08 1.42 22.52
CA PHE A 159 -14.42 0.12 21.97
C PHE A 159 -15.36 0.32 20.79
N VAL A 160 -14.84 0.11 19.59
CA VAL A 160 -15.54 0.38 18.32
C VAL A 160 -16.04 -0.92 17.71
N ASN A 161 -17.35 -1.03 17.51
CA ASN A 161 -17.95 -2.16 16.80
C ASN A 161 -17.85 -1.95 15.30
N THR A 162 -17.56 -3.03 14.57
CA THR A 162 -17.54 -3.02 13.12
C THR A 162 -18.90 -3.43 12.57
N ARG A 163 -19.22 -2.98 11.38
CA ARG A 163 -20.41 -3.42 10.66
C ARG A 163 -20.07 -4.66 9.84
N VAL A 164 -20.87 -5.70 10.00
CA VAL A 164 -20.79 -6.92 9.17
C VAL A 164 -21.51 -6.67 7.87
N VAL A 165 -20.80 -6.75 6.74
CA VAL A 165 -21.34 -6.61 5.40
C VAL A 165 -21.26 -7.97 4.72
N SER A 166 -22.41 -8.50 4.31
CA SER A 166 -22.47 -9.77 3.57
C SER A 166 -22.36 -9.48 2.07
N ARG A 167 -21.35 -10.01 1.41
CA ARG A 167 -21.18 -9.89 -0.05
C ARG A 167 -21.60 -11.18 -0.72
N LYS A 168 -22.41 -11.09 -1.78
CA LYS A 168 -22.70 -12.26 -2.64
C LYS A 168 -21.50 -12.48 -3.55
N LEU A 169 -20.88 -13.64 -3.44
CA LEU A 169 -19.95 -14.10 -4.45
C LEU A 169 -20.73 -14.47 -5.71
N ILE A 170 -20.55 -13.73 -6.79
CA ILE A 170 -21.00 -14.14 -8.12
C ILE A 170 -19.88 -14.99 -8.70
N LEU A 171 -19.96 -16.31 -8.48
CA LEU A 171 -19.08 -17.26 -9.16
C LEU A 171 -19.58 -17.38 -10.62
N ASP A 172 -18.87 -16.81 -11.55
CA ASP A 172 -19.00 -17.18 -12.96
C ASP A 172 -18.30 -18.52 -13.15
N LEU A 173 -19.08 -19.58 -13.25
CA LEU A 173 -18.60 -20.95 -13.41
C LEU A 173 -17.92 -21.21 -14.78
N ASN A 174 -17.98 -20.26 -15.71
CA ASN A 174 -17.43 -20.40 -17.07
C ASN A 174 -16.07 -19.74 -17.24
N ASN A 175 -15.79 -18.71 -16.46
CA ASN A 175 -14.47 -18.06 -16.41
C ASN A 175 -13.94 -18.31 -15.00
N GLY A 176 -12.84 -19.00 -14.85
CA GLY A 176 -12.22 -19.18 -13.53
C GLY A 176 -12.21 -17.86 -12.75
N VAL A 177 -12.33 -17.91 -11.43
CA VAL A 177 -12.25 -16.69 -10.60
C VAL A 177 -10.97 -15.99 -11.00
N ASP A 178 -11.11 -14.81 -11.60
CA ASP A 178 -9.98 -13.99 -11.95
C ASP A 178 -9.39 -13.50 -10.62
N LEU A 179 -8.18 -13.93 -10.33
CA LEU A 179 -7.47 -13.51 -9.12
C LEU A 179 -7.20 -12.01 -9.11
N TRP A 180 -7.23 -11.39 -10.26
CA TRP A 180 -7.27 -9.96 -10.44
C TRP A 180 -8.50 -9.33 -9.77
N GLU A 181 -9.67 -10.02 -9.77
CA GLU A 181 -10.83 -9.63 -8.97
C GLU A 181 -10.58 -9.81 -7.46
N PHE A 182 -9.71 -10.73 -7.05
CA PHE A 182 -9.28 -10.84 -5.64
C PHE A 182 -8.41 -9.66 -5.20
N GLU A 183 -7.46 -9.23 -6.02
CA GLU A 183 -6.69 -7.99 -5.79
C GLU A 183 -7.60 -6.76 -5.92
N HIS A 184 -8.62 -6.82 -6.77
CA HIS A 184 -9.58 -5.74 -7.04
C HIS A 184 -10.93 -5.95 -6.34
N MET A 185 -11.02 -6.78 -5.32
CA MET A 185 -12.18 -6.79 -4.42
C MET A 185 -12.42 -5.45 -3.70
N GLY A 186 -11.61 -4.48 -4.02
CA GLY A 186 -11.86 -3.08 -3.96
C GLY A 186 -12.28 -2.44 -5.27
N GLU A 187 -13.28 -2.94 -6.04
CA GLU A 187 -13.93 -2.03 -7.02
C GLU A 187 -14.35 -0.73 -6.33
N GLU A 188 -14.63 -0.81 -5.08
CA GLU A 188 -14.88 0.29 -4.17
C GLU A 188 -13.62 1.13 -3.91
N GLU A 189 -12.45 0.51 -3.76
CA GLU A 189 -11.17 1.20 -3.70
C GLU A 189 -10.75 1.71 -5.08
N ALA A 190 -11.05 1.02 -6.16
CA ALA A 190 -10.74 1.44 -7.53
C ALA A 190 -11.46 2.74 -7.93
N LEU A 191 -12.68 2.99 -7.46
CA LEU A 191 -13.35 4.28 -7.65
C LEU A 191 -12.70 5.39 -6.80
N ALA A 192 -12.27 5.08 -5.59
CA ALA A 192 -11.46 5.99 -4.76
C ALA A 192 -10.03 6.16 -5.31
N ALA A 193 -9.54 5.17 -6.07
CA ALA A 193 -8.23 5.15 -6.72
C ALA A 193 -8.16 5.93 -8.05
N ARG A 194 -9.25 6.60 -8.49
CA ARG A 194 -9.19 7.40 -9.72
C ARG A 194 -8.17 8.51 -9.61
N SER A 195 -7.19 8.47 -10.50
CA SER A 195 -6.27 9.57 -10.72
C SER A 195 -7.06 10.84 -11.05
N ARG A 196 -6.77 11.94 -10.35
CA ARG A 196 -7.47 13.22 -10.51
C ARG A 196 -6.47 14.33 -10.76
N ILE A 197 -6.77 15.19 -11.74
CA ILE A 197 -5.98 16.39 -12.03
C ILE A 197 -6.85 17.61 -11.78
N VAL A 198 -6.34 18.53 -10.97
CA VAL A 198 -6.94 19.83 -10.70
C VAL A 198 -5.99 20.92 -11.20
N GLU A 199 -6.51 21.87 -11.96
CA GLU A 199 -5.73 22.98 -12.52
C GLU A 199 -6.02 24.25 -11.71
N ILE A 200 -4.96 24.86 -11.15
CA ILE A 200 -5.06 26.12 -10.39
C ILE A 200 -3.98 27.07 -10.89
N GLY A 201 -4.37 28.20 -11.47
CA GLY A 201 -3.41 29.15 -12.06
C GLY A 201 -2.50 28.47 -13.08
N ASP A 202 -1.19 28.62 -12.92
CA ASP A 202 -0.17 28.01 -13.78
C ASP A 202 0.28 26.60 -13.32
N ALA A 203 -0.42 25.97 -12.37
CA ALA A 203 -0.08 24.65 -11.88
C ALA A 203 -1.16 23.61 -12.21
N ALA A 204 -0.72 22.38 -12.47
CA ALA A 204 -1.52 21.17 -12.42
C ALA A 204 -1.18 20.39 -11.13
N ILE A 205 -2.20 20.03 -10.36
CA ILE A 205 -2.07 19.16 -9.18
C ILE A 205 -2.63 17.80 -9.58
N TRP A 206 -1.75 16.82 -9.70
CA TRP A 206 -2.13 15.48 -10.13
C TRP A 206 -2.04 14.51 -8.94
N LYS A 207 -3.19 14.13 -8.40
CA LYS A 207 -3.31 13.06 -7.41
C LYS A 207 -3.28 11.73 -8.13
N LEU A 208 -2.13 11.07 -8.16
CA LEU A 208 -1.95 9.73 -8.71
C LEU A 208 -2.14 8.70 -7.58
N LYS A 209 -3.20 7.91 -7.66
CA LYS A 209 -3.56 6.97 -6.59
C LYS A 209 -2.84 5.63 -6.70
N GLU A 210 -2.47 5.23 -7.93
CA GLU A 210 -1.82 3.96 -8.21
C GLU A 210 -1.11 4.00 -9.55
N PHE A 211 -0.03 3.23 -9.72
CA PHE A 211 0.69 3.05 -10.98
C PHE A 211 0.07 1.92 -11.83
N ASN A 212 -1.21 2.09 -12.18
CA ASN A 212 -1.98 1.17 -13.02
C ASN A 212 -2.54 1.83 -14.29
N LEU A 213 -2.03 3.03 -14.63
CA LEU A 213 -2.42 3.73 -15.84
C LEU A 213 -1.69 3.12 -17.04
N ASP A 214 -2.40 2.97 -18.17
CA ASP A 214 -1.80 2.66 -19.45
C ASP A 214 -1.16 3.89 -20.11
N SER A 215 -0.43 3.68 -21.22
CA SER A 215 0.23 4.75 -21.97
C SER A 215 -0.73 5.86 -22.39
N ASP A 216 -1.92 5.50 -22.90
CA ASP A 216 -2.89 6.46 -23.40
C ASP A 216 -3.48 7.32 -22.27
N GLN A 217 -3.67 6.74 -21.09
CA GLN A 217 -4.14 7.45 -19.91
C GLN A 217 -3.09 8.45 -19.43
N ILE A 218 -1.82 8.04 -19.42
CA ILE A 218 -0.69 8.90 -19.05
C ILE A 218 -0.50 10.02 -20.06
N ASP A 219 -0.57 9.71 -21.37
CA ASP A 219 -0.48 10.73 -22.43
C ASP A 219 -1.61 11.79 -22.34
N ARG A 220 -2.85 11.34 -22.05
CA ARG A 220 -3.96 12.26 -21.80
C ARG A 220 -3.72 13.15 -20.59
N ALA A 221 -3.16 12.60 -19.51
CA ALA A 221 -2.82 13.37 -18.32
C ALA A 221 -1.72 14.41 -18.61
N PHE A 222 -0.65 14.01 -19.30
CA PHE A 222 0.39 14.94 -19.73
C PHE A 222 -0.11 15.97 -20.72
N GLY A 223 -1.12 15.67 -21.52
CA GLY A 223 -1.81 16.65 -22.39
C GLY A 223 -2.46 17.82 -21.61
N ILE A 224 -2.85 17.58 -20.34
CA ILE A 224 -3.30 18.63 -19.41
C ILE A 224 -2.09 19.33 -18.78
N VAL A 225 -1.14 18.55 -18.26
CA VAL A 225 0.05 19.03 -17.53
C VAL A 225 0.91 19.95 -18.39
N HIS A 226 1.12 19.65 -19.67
CA HIS A 226 1.90 20.46 -20.61
C HIS A 226 1.37 21.90 -20.82
N LYS A 227 0.13 22.16 -20.43
CA LYS A 227 -0.47 23.51 -20.52
C LYS A 227 -0.11 24.38 -19.30
N ARG A 228 0.59 23.82 -18.32
CA ARG A 228 0.93 24.46 -17.06
C ARG A 228 2.45 24.61 -16.90
N LYS A 229 2.86 25.52 -16.03
CA LYS A 229 4.28 25.75 -15.74
C LYS A 229 4.81 24.88 -14.60
N THR A 230 3.91 24.38 -13.73
CA THR A 230 4.26 23.56 -12.58
C THR A 230 3.37 22.32 -12.53
N LEU A 231 3.97 21.17 -12.24
CA LEU A 231 3.29 19.94 -11.86
C LEU A 231 3.54 19.67 -10.37
N ILE A 232 2.47 19.58 -9.59
CA ILE A 232 2.49 19.00 -8.25
C ILE A 232 1.94 17.57 -8.40
N LEU A 233 2.83 16.59 -8.34
CA LEU A 233 2.48 15.17 -8.42
C LEU A 233 2.30 14.62 -7.01
N ASP A 234 1.06 14.38 -6.61
CA ASP A 234 0.73 13.89 -5.28
C ASP A 234 0.64 12.36 -5.28
N LEU A 235 1.69 11.71 -4.73
CA LEU A 235 1.82 10.26 -4.57
C LEU A 235 1.46 9.80 -3.14
N ARG A 236 0.98 10.67 -2.27
CA ARG A 236 0.57 10.30 -0.92
C ARG A 236 -0.56 9.27 -0.96
N GLY A 237 -0.42 8.19 -0.21
CA GLY A 237 -1.36 7.07 -0.22
C GLY A 237 -1.34 6.22 -1.48
N ASN A 238 -0.31 6.33 -2.32
CA ASN A 238 -0.13 5.52 -3.52
C ASN A 238 0.78 4.32 -3.21
N PRO A 239 0.27 3.06 -3.16
CA PRO A 239 1.06 1.89 -2.78
C PRO A 239 2.02 1.40 -3.87
N GLY A 240 2.01 2.04 -5.06
CA GLY A 240 2.82 1.61 -6.19
C GLY A 240 2.00 1.11 -7.36
N GLY A 241 2.38 -0.03 -7.93
CA GLY A 241 1.73 -0.65 -9.09
C GLY A 241 2.73 -1.21 -10.09
N THR A 242 2.43 -1.11 -11.39
CA THR A 242 3.24 -1.75 -12.42
C THR A 242 4.47 -0.93 -12.82
N ILE A 243 5.59 -1.62 -13.07
CA ILE A 243 6.81 -1.02 -13.61
C ILE A 243 6.58 -0.39 -14.98
N GLU A 244 5.66 -0.91 -15.78
CA GLU A 244 5.35 -0.33 -17.10
C GLU A 244 4.68 1.04 -16.95
N SER A 245 3.72 1.20 -16.03
CA SER A 245 3.11 2.48 -15.72
C SER A 245 4.14 3.50 -15.22
N LEU A 246 5.08 3.06 -14.34
CA LEU A 246 6.21 3.88 -13.90
C LEU A 246 7.09 4.34 -15.07
N LYS A 247 7.45 3.43 -16.01
CA LYS A 247 8.26 3.78 -17.17
C LYS A 247 7.61 4.84 -18.05
N TRP A 248 6.30 4.75 -18.29
CA TRP A 248 5.57 5.77 -19.06
C TRP A 248 5.53 7.11 -18.33
N MET A 249 5.33 7.08 -17.01
CA MET A 249 5.37 8.31 -16.19
C MET A 249 6.75 8.98 -16.25
N VAL A 250 7.83 8.20 -16.12
CA VAL A 250 9.21 8.70 -16.25
C VAL A 250 9.46 9.26 -17.64
N ALA A 251 9.03 8.57 -18.71
CA ALA A 251 9.17 9.04 -20.09
C ALA A 251 8.51 10.41 -20.33
N GLY A 252 7.39 10.69 -19.64
CA GLY A 252 6.71 11.99 -19.70
C GLY A 252 7.38 13.11 -18.88
N LEU A 253 8.33 12.78 -18.00
CA LEU A 253 9.00 13.74 -17.10
C LEU A 253 10.44 14.07 -17.52
N PHE A 254 11.09 13.24 -18.37
CA PHE A 254 12.50 13.36 -18.74
C PHE A 254 12.69 13.36 -20.25
N ASP A 255 13.71 14.11 -20.72
CA ASP A 255 14.08 14.27 -22.13
C ASP A 255 15.11 13.24 -22.62
N HIS A 256 15.45 12.28 -21.79
CA HIS A 256 16.45 11.24 -22.06
C HIS A 256 16.02 9.89 -21.46
N ASP A 257 16.69 8.81 -21.86
CA ASP A 257 16.51 7.50 -21.26
C ASP A 257 16.97 7.51 -19.81
N VAL A 258 16.10 7.10 -18.88
CA VAL A 258 16.41 7.05 -17.44
C VAL A 258 16.60 5.61 -16.99
N LYS A 259 17.76 5.30 -16.43
CA LYS A 259 17.99 4.02 -15.76
C LYS A 259 17.36 4.09 -14.38
N ILE A 260 16.25 3.38 -14.16
CA ILE A 260 15.58 3.26 -12.86
C ILE A 260 16.48 2.53 -11.86
N GLY A 261 16.99 1.37 -12.26
CA GLY A 261 17.85 0.53 -11.44
C GLY A 261 18.22 -0.78 -12.13
N ASP A 262 18.69 -1.72 -11.35
CA ASP A 262 18.95 -3.09 -11.76
C ASP A 262 18.00 -4.05 -11.04
N ARG A 263 17.21 -4.79 -11.81
CA ARG A 263 16.39 -5.90 -11.32
C ARG A 263 17.28 -7.11 -11.07
N ALA A 264 17.44 -7.51 -9.82
CA ALA A 264 18.23 -8.65 -9.40
C ALA A 264 17.29 -9.82 -9.02
N GLY A 265 17.04 -10.72 -9.96
CA GLY A 265 16.27 -11.94 -9.75
C GLY A 265 17.18 -13.14 -9.45
N LYS A 266 16.58 -14.31 -9.22
CA LYS A 266 17.26 -15.56 -8.83
C LYS A 266 18.38 -16.00 -9.78
N LYS A 267 18.22 -15.76 -11.08
CA LYS A 267 19.13 -16.26 -12.12
C LYS A 267 19.82 -15.15 -12.91
N GLU A 268 19.33 -13.94 -12.86
CA GLU A 268 19.81 -12.86 -13.72
C GLU A 268 19.68 -11.49 -13.06
N LYS A 269 20.57 -10.60 -13.50
CA LYS A 269 20.48 -9.16 -13.19
C LYS A 269 20.29 -8.41 -14.50
N LYS A 270 19.26 -7.58 -14.58
CA LYS A 270 18.92 -6.80 -15.79
C LYS A 270 18.66 -5.35 -15.45
N PRO A 271 19.12 -4.38 -16.26
CA PRO A 271 18.77 -2.99 -16.08
C PRO A 271 17.28 -2.77 -16.39
N VAL A 272 16.63 -1.96 -15.55
CA VAL A 272 15.30 -1.42 -15.78
C VAL A 272 15.48 0.00 -16.27
N ILE A 273 15.07 0.26 -17.52
CA ILE A 273 15.25 1.55 -18.20
C ILE A 273 13.89 2.05 -18.66
N ALA A 274 13.54 3.28 -18.29
CA ALA A 274 12.48 4.03 -18.91
C ALA A 274 13.02 4.71 -20.16
N LYS A 275 12.48 4.33 -21.31
CA LYS A 275 12.88 4.92 -22.60
C LYS A 275 12.17 6.26 -22.77
N HIS A 276 12.94 7.28 -23.12
CA HIS A 276 12.37 8.57 -23.51
C HIS A 276 11.45 8.41 -24.72
N SER A 277 10.30 9.04 -24.67
CA SER A 277 9.34 9.06 -25.77
C SER A 277 8.51 10.34 -25.73
N GLY A 278 8.25 10.92 -26.89
CA GLY A 278 7.39 12.09 -27.03
C GLY A 278 8.01 13.38 -26.50
N ARG A 279 7.16 14.29 -26.00
CA ARG A 279 7.57 15.57 -25.43
C ARG A 279 7.51 15.50 -23.90
N PRO A 280 8.63 15.66 -23.17
CA PRO A 280 8.60 15.64 -21.72
C PRO A 280 7.98 16.94 -21.15
N PHE A 281 7.51 16.86 -19.92
CA PHE A 281 7.15 18.05 -19.17
C PHE A 281 8.41 18.76 -18.67
N GLU A 282 8.68 19.96 -19.16
CA GLU A 282 9.89 20.74 -18.84
C GLU A 282 9.68 21.72 -17.66
N GLY A 283 8.44 21.88 -17.18
CA GLY A 283 8.10 22.79 -16.10
C GLY A 283 8.64 22.35 -14.73
N LYS A 284 8.35 23.16 -13.71
CA LYS A 284 8.70 22.83 -12.32
C LYS A 284 7.97 21.57 -11.85
N LEU A 285 8.69 20.62 -11.25
CA LEU A 285 8.13 19.41 -10.68
C LEU A 285 8.27 19.44 -9.15
N ILE A 286 7.15 19.19 -8.45
CA ILE A 286 7.09 18.95 -7.01
C ILE A 286 6.38 17.60 -6.80
N VAL A 287 6.97 16.72 -6.02
CA VAL A 287 6.41 15.40 -5.73
C VAL A 287 6.06 15.32 -4.26
N LEU A 288 4.81 14.95 -3.93
CA LEU A 288 4.38 14.75 -2.56
C LEU A 288 4.35 13.27 -2.23
N VAL A 289 4.93 12.91 -1.08
CA VAL A 289 5.00 11.54 -0.58
C VAL A 289 4.57 11.46 0.88
N ASP A 290 4.14 10.27 1.32
CA ASP A 290 3.81 9.96 2.70
C ASP A 290 4.22 8.54 3.08
N ALA A 291 3.91 8.12 4.31
CA ALA A 291 4.21 6.80 4.84
C ALA A 291 3.50 5.64 4.10
N ALA A 292 2.52 5.93 3.26
CA ALA A 292 1.81 4.96 2.42
C ALA A 292 2.22 5.05 0.93
N SER A 293 3.20 5.89 0.60
CA SER A 293 3.83 5.92 -0.73
C SER A 293 4.78 4.73 -0.84
N GLY A 294 4.38 3.67 -1.54
CA GLY A 294 5.13 2.41 -1.64
C GLY A 294 5.62 2.10 -3.05
N SER A 295 6.56 1.17 -3.18
CA SER A 295 6.99 0.55 -4.44
C SER A 295 7.29 1.56 -5.57
N CYS A 296 6.52 1.55 -6.67
CA CYS A 296 6.71 2.48 -7.80
C CYS A 296 6.66 3.96 -7.41
N SER A 297 5.93 4.33 -6.35
CA SER A 297 5.94 5.70 -5.82
C SER A 297 7.30 6.07 -5.25
N GLU A 298 7.94 5.15 -4.55
CA GLU A 298 9.28 5.33 -3.99
C GLU A 298 10.33 5.40 -5.09
N LEU A 299 10.21 4.50 -6.10
CA LEU A 299 11.08 4.51 -7.26
C LEU A 299 11.01 5.85 -7.98
N LEU A 300 9.81 6.38 -8.25
CA LEU A 300 9.67 7.68 -8.92
C LEU A 300 10.22 8.82 -8.06
N ALA A 301 9.90 8.87 -6.78
CA ALA A 301 10.44 9.89 -5.87
C ALA A 301 11.98 9.85 -5.85
N ARG A 302 12.58 8.65 -5.79
CA ARG A 302 14.04 8.50 -5.80
C ARG A 302 14.66 8.89 -7.15
N ILE A 303 14.03 8.53 -8.27
CA ILE A 303 14.46 8.97 -9.61
C ILE A 303 14.48 10.49 -9.69
N VAL A 304 13.43 11.16 -9.22
CA VAL A 304 13.34 12.64 -9.21
C VAL A 304 14.50 13.26 -8.42
N GLN A 305 14.90 12.64 -7.30
CA GLN A 305 16.07 13.10 -6.52
C GLN A 305 17.39 12.85 -7.24
N ILE A 306 17.62 11.62 -7.76
CA ILE A 306 18.87 11.24 -8.44
C ILE A 306 19.11 12.14 -9.67
N GLU A 307 18.08 12.37 -10.47
CA GLU A 307 18.15 13.18 -11.70
C GLU A 307 18.00 14.68 -11.43
N HIS A 308 17.87 15.10 -10.17
CA HIS A 308 17.65 16.51 -9.79
C HIS A 308 16.50 17.18 -10.57
N ARG A 309 15.44 16.40 -10.88
CA ARG A 309 14.33 16.84 -11.74
C ARG A 309 13.32 17.73 -11.02
N GLY A 310 13.22 17.60 -9.71
CA GLY A 310 12.24 18.31 -8.90
C GLY A 310 12.53 18.19 -7.41
N THR A 311 11.58 18.62 -6.59
CA THR A 311 11.65 18.56 -5.13
C THR A 311 10.65 17.54 -4.60
N VAL A 312 11.08 16.64 -3.72
CA VAL A 312 10.23 15.66 -3.02
C VAL A 312 9.89 16.20 -1.63
N ILE A 313 8.61 16.31 -1.30
CA ILE A 313 8.13 16.92 -0.04
C ILE A 313 7.17 15.95 0.66
N GLY A 314 7.18 15.92 1.97
CA GLY A 314 6.22 15.18 2.78
C GLY A 314 6.85 14.34 3.87
N ASP A 315 6.39 13.11 4.05
CA ASP A 315 6.90 12.14 5.01
C ASP A 315 7.85 11.14 4.33
N LYS A 316 8.62 10.41 5.13
CA LYS A 316 9.36 9.24 4.68
C LYS A 316 8.38 8.18 4.13
N THR A 317 8.76 7.54 3.02
CA THR A 317 7.93 6.59 2.30
C THR A 317 7.78 5.24 3.02
N ALA A 318 7.01 4.30 2.44
CA ALA A 318 6.66 3.03 3.05
C ALA A 318 7.86 2.10 3.29
N ALA A 319 8.93 2.23 2.51
CA ALA A 319 10.10 1.34 2.55
C ALA A 319 9.80 -0.10 2.04
N GLU A 320 8.95 -0.19 1.03
CA GLU A 320 8.43 -1.45 0.46
C GLU A 320 8.73 -1.50 -1.05
N VAL A 321 9.98 -1.89 -1.41
CA VAL A 321 10.46 -1.84 -2.80
C VAL A 321 11.04 -3.18 -3.21
N MET A 322 10.17 -4.11 -3.53
CA MET A 322 10.52 -5.40 -4.13
C MET A 322 9.65 -5.64 -5.37
N GLU A 323 10.00 -6.61 -6.19
CA GLU A 323 9.15 -7.13 -7.26
C GLU A 323 8.71 -8.53 -6.90
N ALA A 324 7.42 -8.79 -6.95
CA ALA A 324 6.85 -10.08 -6.59
C ALA A 324 5.89 -10.60 -7.66
N LYS A 325 5.62 -11.89 -7.61
CA LYS A 325 4.58 -12.54 -8.39
C LYS A 325 3.60 -13.25 -7.49
N PHE A 326 2.35 -13.17 -7.88
CA PHE A 326 1.28 -13.86 -7.19
C PHE A 326 1.12 -15.29 -7.77
N TYR A 327 1.06 -16.27 -6.88
CA TYR A 327 0.82 -17.67 -7.19
C TYR A 327 -0.48 -18.11 -6.57
N SER A 328 -1.45 -18.41 -7.42
CA SER A 328 -2.78 -18.84 -7.00
C SER A 328 -2.85 -20.33 -6.82
N GLU A 329 -3.51 -20.78 -5.75
CA GLU A 329 -3.70 -22.17 -5.41
C GLU A 329 -5.17 -22.49 -5.18
N THR A 330 -5.52 -23.76 -5.31
CA THR A 330 -6.89 -24.22 -5.16
C THR A 330 -6.95 -25.55 -4.44
N GLN A 331 -7.81 -25.67 -3.45
CA GLN A 331 -8.10 -26.93 -2.75
C GLN A 331 -9.58 -27.31 -2.83
N GLY A 332 -9.86 -28.60 -2.66
CA GLY A 332 -11.20 -29.16 -2.64
C GLY A 332 -11.67 -29.72 -3.98
N ALA A 333 -12.46 -30.82 -3.93
CA ALA A 333 -13.03 -31.46 -5.10
C ALA A 333 -14.41 -30.90 -5.47
N ASP A 334 -15.31 -30.80 -4.50
CA ASP A 334 -16.71 -30.38 -4.71
C ASP A 334 -16.90 -28.86 -4.49
N ALA A 335 -16.22 -28.30 -3.50
CA ALA A 335 -16.17 -26.86 -3.24
C ALA A 335 -14.72 -26.38 -3.32
N LYS A 336 -14.41 -25.56 -4.30
CA LYS A 336 -13.06 -25.03 -4.48
C LYS A 336 -12.82 -23.87 -3.51
N ILE A 337 -11.71 -23.95 -2.80
CA ILE A 337 -11.19 -22.91 -1.90
C ILE A 337 -9.97 -22.32 -2.59
N TYR A 338 -10.04 -21.01 -2.91
CA TYR A 338 -8.98 -20.27 -3.56
C TYR A 338 -8.18 -19.48 -2.52
N TYR A 339 -6.87 -19.46 -2.66
CA TYR A 339 -5.91 -18.70 -1.86
C TYR A 339 -4.64 -18.52 -2.68
N GLY A 340 -3.62 -17.88 -2.11
CA GLY A 340 -2.36 -17.74 -2.85
C GLY A 340 -1.24 -17.16 -2.04
N PHE A 341 -0.12 -16.97 -2.74
CA PHE A 341 1.11 -16.44 -2.18
C PHE A 341 1.68 -15.39 -3.11
N SER A 342 1.93 -14.21 -2.58
CA SER A 342 2.87 -13.30 -3.21
C SER A 342 4.27 -13.78 -2.83
N VAL A 343 5.15 -13.93 -3.81
CA VAL A 343 6.54 -14.33 -3.58
C VAL A 343 7.47 -13.38 -4.31
N THR A 344 8.36 -12.76 -3.59
CA THR A 344 9.36 -11.85 -4.14
C THR A 344 10.28 -12.58 -5.12
N ASP A 345 10.25 -12.21 -6.39
CA ASP A 345 11.07 -12.83 -7.44
C ASP A 345 12.25 -11.96 -7.90
N ALA A 346 12.30 -10.69 -7.48
CA ALA A 346 13.45 -9.82 -7.69
C ALA A 346 13.56 -8.71 -6.65
N ASN A 347 14.80 -8.34 -6.35
CA ASN A 347 15.14 -7.09 -5.67
C ASN A 347 15.48 -6.02 -6.72
N LEU A 348 15.13 -4.77 -6.44
CA LEU A 348 15.46 -3.63 -7.28
C LEU A 348 16.52 -2.75 -6.62
N ILE A 349 17.69 -2.68 -7.23
CA ILE A 349 18.78 -1.80 -6.81
C ILE A 349 18.73 -0.54 -7.67
N MET A 350 18.55 0.63 -7.05
CA MET A 350 18.45 1.90 -7.76
C MET A 350 19.69 2.22 -8.59
N SER A 351 19.60 3.17 -9.53
CA SER A 351 20.71 3.56 -10.40
C SER A 351 21.92 4.12 -9.64
N ASP A 352 21.72 4.65 -8.44
CA ASP A 352 22.76 5.12 -7.51
C ASP A 352 23.31 4.01 -6.60
N GLY A 353 22.85 2.78 -6.76
CA GLY A 353 23.26 1.62 -5.96
C GLY A 353 22.50 1.42 -4.66
N GLN A 354 21.54 2.28 -4.31
CA GLN A 354 20.77 2.12 -3.09
C GLN A 354 19.68 1.03 -3.25
N ASN A 355 19.40 0.34 -2.14
CA ASN A 355 18.24 -0.53 -1.98
C ASN A 355 17.22 0.20 -1.10
N LEU A 356 16.02 0.40 -1.63
CA LEU A 356 14.95 1.11 -0.93
C LEU A 356 14.11 0.20 -0.02
N GLU A 357 14.20 -1.11 -0.18
CA GLU A 357 13.55 -2.06 0.72
C GLU A 357 14.00 -1.81 2.16
N LYS A 358 13.06 -1.64 3.08
CA LYS A 358 13.23 -1.28 4.51
C LYS A 358 13.88 0.09 4.78
N THR A 359 14.33 0.80 3.76
CA THR A 359 14.94 2.13 3.92
C THR A 359 14.02 3.25 3.45
N GLY A 360 13.26 3.02 2.39
CA GLY A 360 12.38 4.02 1.80
C GLY A 360 13.12 5.23 1.23
N VAL A 361 12.34 6.23 0.83
CA VAL A 361 12.83 7.53 0.40
C VAL A 361 12.60 8.55 1.50
N THR A 362 13.66 9.23 1.92
CA THR A 362 13.55 10.43 2.74
C THR A 362 13.30 11.62 1.80
N PRO A 363 12.22 12.40 1.99
CA PRO A 363 11.95 13.57 1.16
C PRO A 363 13.05 14.64 1.31
N ASP A 364 13.17 15.50 0.30
CA ASP A 364 14.10 16.66 0.35
C ASP A 364 13.64 17.68 1.40
N GLU A 365 12.32 17.84 1.54
CA GLU A 365 11.69 18.65 2.57
C GLU A 365 10.75 17.80 3.41
N LEU A 366 11.15 17.49 4.65
CA LEU A 366 10.29 16.80 5.61
C LEU A 366 9.21 17.75 6.13
N LEU A 367 7.97 17.49 5.77
CA LEU A 367 6.82 18.29 6.19
C LEU A 367 5.64 17.39 6.55
N LEU A 368 5.27 17.38 7.82
CA LEU A 368 4.23 16.52 8.35
C LEU A 368 3.01 17.34 8.75
N PRO A 369 1.78 16.88 8.44
CA PRO A 369 0.57 17.48 9.00
C PRO A 369 0.53 17.24 10.53
N THR A 370 -0.02 18.18 11.28
CA THR A 370 -0.24 18.04 12.72
C THR A 370 -1.58 17.33 12.99
N ALA A 371 -1.75 16.79 14.20
CA ALA A 371 -3.06 16.27 14.65
C ALA A 371 -4.18 17.31 14.50
N ALA A 372 -3.86 18.60 14.77
CA ALA A 372 -4.80 19.71 14.60
C ALA A 372 -5.11 19.99 13.12
N ASP A 373 -4.16 19.79 12.20
CA ASP A 373 -4.44 19.91 10.76
C ASP A 373 -5.37 18.81 10.30
N LEU A 374 -5.10 17.56 10.71
CA LEU A 374 -5.96 16.41 10.41
C LEU A 374 -7.38 16.65 10.93
N ALA A 375 -7.52 17.03 12.20
CA ALA A 375 -8.82 17.30 12.83
C ALA A 375 -9.61 18.43 12.14
N ALA A 376 -8.91 19.44 11.62
CA ALA A 376 -9.52 20.56 10.90
C ALA A 376 -9.71 20.30 9.39
N GLY A 377 -9.30 19.13 8.87
CA GLY A 377 -9.35 18.81 7.45
C GLY A 377 -8.45 19.71 6.60
N ARG A 378 -7.33 20.20 7.16
CA ARG A 378 -6.35 21.04 6.48
C ARG A 378 -5.26 20.17 5.84
N ASP A 379 -4.82 20.56 4.64
CA ASP A 379 -3.66 19.96 3.97
C ASP A 379 -2.52 20.98 3.89
N SER A 380 -1.73 21.06 4.95
CA SER A 380 -0.58 21.96 5.05
C SER A 380 0.55 21.59 4.08
N VAL A 381 0.69 20.31 3.75
CA VAL A 381 1.72 19.81 2.82
C VAL A 381 1.42 20.27 1.38
N LEU A 382 0.17 20.08 0.92
CA LEU A 382 -0.23 20.52 -0.41
C LEU A 382 -0.26 22.04 -0.51
N ALA A 383 -0.66 22.75 0.55
CA ALA A 383 -0.63 24.21 0.58
C ALA A 383 0.81 24.75 0.44
N HIS A 384 1.79 24.14 1.12
CA HIS A 384 3.20 24.49 0.98
C HIS A 384 3.72 24.22 -0.44
N ALA A 385 3.40 23.07 -1.02
CA ALA A 385 3.74 22.78 -2.42
C ALA A 385 3.12 23.80 -3.40
N ALA A 386 1.90 24.23 -3.13
CA ALA A 386 1.24 25.28 -3.91
C ALA A 386 1.95 26.64 -3.78
N GLU A 387 2.40 27.02 -2.59
CA GLU A 387 3.23 28.20 -2.37
C GLU A 387 4.53 28.15 -3.18
N LEU A 388 5.23 27.01 -3.14
CA LEU A 388 6.44 26.79 -3.96
C LEU A 388 6.14 26.84 -5.47
N ALA A 389 4.94 26.45 -5.88
CA ALA A 389 4.45 26.56 -7.26
C ALA A 389 4.05 28.00 -7.65
N GLY A 390 4.07 28.94 -6.71
CA GLY A 390 3.64 30.31 -6.93
C GLY A 390 2.12 30.49 -7.05
N ILE A 391 1.33 29.55 -6.56
CA ILE A 391 -0.13 29.63 -6.54
C ILE A 391 -0.65 29.81 -5.11
N LYS A 392 -1.76 30.54 -4.99
CA LYS A 392 -2.42 30.77 -3.70
C LYS A 392 -3.40 29.62 -3.44
N LEU A 393 -3.10 28.80 -2.46
CA LEU A 393 -3.96 27.73 -2.00
C LEU A 393 -3.75 27.57 -0.48
N ASP A 394 -4.74 28.02 0.31
CA ASP A 394 -4.65 27.85 1.76
C ASP A 394 -4.88 26.40 2.19
N PRO A 395 -4.45 26.00 3.41
CA PRO A 395 -4.55 24.62 3.88
C PRO A 395 -5.98 24.08 3.93
N GLU A 396 -6.98 24.90 4.22
CA GLU A 396 -8.39 24.52 4.24
C GLU A 396 -8.92 24.22 2.83
N ALA A 397 -8.56 25.05 1.85
CA ALA A 397 -8.90 24.81 0.46
C ALA A 397 -8.16 23.61 -0.11
N ALA A 398 -6.88 23.44 0.24
CA ALA A 398 -6.07 22.28 -0.15
C ALA A 398 -6.68 20.96 0.33
N GLY A 399 -7.14 20.90 1.58
CA GLY A 399 -7.76 19.71 2.18
C GLY A 399 -9.08 19.30 1.52
N LYS A 400 -9.72 20.19 0.75
CA LYS A 400 -10.99 19.93 0.05
C LYS A 400 -10.80 19.49 -1.41
N LEU A 401 -9.60 19.55 -1.97
CA LEU A 401 -9.38 19.24 -3.40
C LEU A 401 -9.59 17.76 -3.73
N PHE A 402 -9.23 16.87 -2.82
CA PHE A 402 -9.31 15.43 -3.01
C PHE A 402 -10.03 14.77 -1.83
N PRO A 403 -11.35 15.00 -1.66
CA PRO A 403 -12.10 14.43 -0.54
C PRO A 403 -12.10 12.91 -0.63
N TYR A 404 -12.04 12.27 0.53
CA TYR A 404 -12.23 10.83 0.62
C TYR A 404 -13.71 10.48 0.44
N GLU A 405 -14.01 9.60 -0.48
CA GLU A 405 -15.36 9.14 -0.78
C GLU A 405 -15.58 7.76 -0.18
N TRP A 406 -16.45 7.67 0.82
CA TRP A 406 -16.90 6.39 1.35
C TRP A 406 -17.82 5.71 0.35
N GLN A 407 -17.56 4.43 0.10
CA GLN A 407 -18.44 3.65 -0.78
C GLN A 407 -19.77 3.31 -0.08
N PRO A 408 -20.87 3.16 -0.84
CA PRO A 408 -22.12 2.62 -0.30
C PRO A 408 -21.89 1.22 0.29
N LEU A 409 -22.57 0.91 1.39
CA LEU A 409 -22.51 -0.38 2.08
C LEU A 409 -23.57 -1.34 1.57
#